data_4b583ef1574c82398a2883a1e7783112
#
_entry.id   4b583ef1574c82398a2883a1e7783112
#
_cell.length_a   1.000
_cell.length_b   1.000
_cell.length_c   1.000
_cell.angle_alpha   90.00
_cell.angle_beta   90.00
_cell.angle_gamma   90.00
#
_symmetry.space_group_name_H-M   'P 1'
#
loop_
_entity.id
_entity.type
_entity.pdbx_description
1 polymer ?
#
loop_
_entity_poly.entity_id
_entity_poly.type
_entity_poly.pdbx_seq_one_letter_code
_entity_poly.pdbx_strand_id
1 'polypeptide(L)'
;VELVWKPSVFLPFHPNGMNFKSLDENKNVTGDWTVYSIGGGALSEGKASGDRFETENDVYDLERLTDIMNWCEEKGRNYWEYVEMCEGESIWDYLMEIWSAMKDAVERGIEHEGVLPGPLNLARKAPTYYVKATGYKKSLQTRGLVYAYALAVSEENASGGKIVTAPTCGASGVVPGVLYHMQKGHEFSDTKMLQALA
;
A
#
# COMPACT_ATOMS: atom_id res chain seq x y z
N VAL A 1 14.17 5.97 21.64
CA VAL A 1 13.16 4.90 21.60
C VAL A 1 13.88 3.58 21.81
N GLU A 2 13.42 2.78 22.77
CA GLU A 2 13.93 1.43 23.02
C GLU A 2 12.90 0.43 22.50
N LEU A 3 13.35 -0.52 21.68
CA LEU A 3 12.52 -1.61 21.15
C LEU A 3 12.78 -2.90 21.95
N VAL A 4 11.73 -3.42 22.59
CA VAL A 4 11.80 -4.66 23.37
C VAL A 4 10.98 -5.75 22.68
N TRP A 5 11.66 -6.72 22.08
CA TRP A 5 11.03 -7.86 21.42
C TRP A 5 10.64 -8.93 22.44
N LYS A 6 9.38 -9.35 22.41
CA LYS A 6 8.84 -10.42 23.29
C LYS A 6 8.13 -11.49 22.46
N PRO A 7 8.83 -12.26 21.62
CA PRO A 7 8.23 -13.17 20.65
C PRO A 7 7.43 -14.33 21.28
N SER A 8 7.65 -14.61 22.56
CA SER A 8 6.93 -15.66 23.31
C SER A 8 5.70 -15.15 24.06
N VAL A 9 5.44 -13.83 24.03
CA VAL A 9 4.28 -13.24 24.72
C VAL A 9 3.18 -13.01 23.70
N PHE A 10 2.08 -13.71 23.86
CA PHE A 10 0.88 -13.52 23.05
C PHE A 10 -0.10 -12.65 23.82
N LEU A 11 -0.51 -11.55 23.22
CA LEU A 11 -1.57 -10.71 23.75
C LEU A 11 -2.94 -11.35 23.41
N PRO A 12 -3.97 -11.19 24.28
CA PRO A 12 -5.20 -11.98 24.19
C PRO A 12 -6.03 -11.78 22.92
N PHE A 13 -5.96 -10.60 22.31
CA PHE A 13 -6.84 -10.23 21.22
C PHE A 13 -6.30 -10.67 19.85
N HIS A 14 -5.01 -10.42 19.56
CA HIS A 14 -4.41 -10.73 18.27
C HIS A 14 -2.90 -10.97 18.42
N PRO A 15 -2.29 -11.88 17.64
CA PRO A 15 -0.85 -12.19 17.77
C PRO A 15 0.05 -11.01 17.42
N ASN A 16 -0.36 -10.11 16.52
CA ASN A 16 0.42 -8.95 16.13
C ASN A 16 0.11 -7.74 17.03
N GLY A 17 0.41 -7.88 18.32
CA GLY A 17 0.21 -6.83 19.30
C GLY A 17 1.46 -5.99 19.53
N MET A 18 1.27 -4.71 19.72
CA MET A 18 2.31 -3.73 20.09
C MET A 18 1.87 -2.97 21.33
N ASN A 19 2.80 -2.78 22.27
CA ASN A 19 2.57 -1.96 23.45
C ASN A 19 3.57 -0.80 23.46
N PHE A 20 3.05 0.42 23.50
CA PHE A 20 3.84 1.66 23.55
C PHE A 20 3.75 2.25 24.95
N LYS A 21 4.90 2.59 25.52
CA LYS A 21 4.98 3.26 26.82
C LYS A 21 5.74 4.57 26.68
N SER A 22 5.15 5.65 27.14
CA SER A 22 5.85 6.89 27.37
C SER A 22 6.38 6.93 28.79
N LEU A 23 7.60 7.42 28.96
CA LEU A 23 8.29 7.50 30.25
C LEU A 23 8.68 8.96 30.51
N ASP A 24 8.63 9.37 31.77
CA ASP A 24 9.20 10.64 32.21
C ASP A 24 10.74 10.57 32.39
N GLU A 25 11.35 11.66 32.79
CA GLU A 25 12.81 11.75 33.05
C GLU A 25 13.28 10.77 34.14
N ASN A 26 12.39 10.37 35.04
CA ASN A 26 12.65 9.42 36.13
C ASN A 26 12.30 7.98 35.73
N LYS A 27 11.99 7.72 34.47
CA LYS A 27 11.56 6.42 33.91
C LYS A 27 10.23 5.90 34.47
N ASN A 28 9.38 6.75 35.01
CA ASN A 28 8.02 6.36 35.37
C ASN A 28 7.15 6.35 34.11
N VAL A 29 6.23 5.37 34.02
CA VAL A 29 5.29 5.28 32.91
C VAL A 29 4.26 6.40 33.00
N THR A 30 4.24 7.27 32.03
CA THR A 30 3.29 8.39 31.89
C THR A 30 2.14 8.10 30.93
N GLY A 31 2.32 7.10 30.05
CA GLY A 31 1.29 6.62 29.15
C GLY A 31 1.56 5.18 28.74
N ASP A 32 0.49 4.42 28.53
CA ASP A 32 0.52 3.01 28.11
C ASP A 32 -0.57 2.80 27.06
N TRP A 33 -0.18 2.37 25.87
CA TRP A 33 -1.08 2.15 24.76
C TRP A 33 -0.80 0.79 24.11
N THR A 34 -1.81 -0.07 24.08
CA THR A 34 -1.74 -1.36 23.43
C THR A 34 -2.59 -1.32 22.16
N VAL A 35 -1.99 -1.70 21.03
CA VAL A 35 -2.63 -1.72 19.72
C VAL A 35 -2.24 -2.98 18.97
N TYR A 36 -3.13 -3.45 18.12
CA TYR A 36 -2.98 -4.65 17.32
C TYR A 36 -3.03 -4.32 15.84
N SER A 37 -2.07 -4.83 15.07
CA SER A 37 -2.15 -4.79 13.61
C SER A 37 -3.00 -5.97 13.11
N ILE A 38 -4.17 -5.66 12.55
CA ILE A 38 -5.16 -6.67 12.14
C ILE A 38 -5.16 -6.95 10.64
N GLY A 39 -4.21 -6.37 9.90
CA GLY A 39 -4.03 -6.54 8.46
C GLY A 39 -4.48 -5.32 7.65
N GLY A 40 -4.03 -5.23 6.40
CA GLY A 40 -4.38 -4.15 5.48
C GLY A 40 -4.02 -2.73 5.94
N GLY A 41 -3.10 -2.58 6.91
CA GLY A 41 -2.78 -1.30 7.55
C GLY A 41 -3.72 -0.92 8.69
N ALA A 42 -4.77 -1.71 8.96
CA ALA A 42 -5.72 -1.44 10.01
C ALA A 42 -5.14 -1.75 11.41
N LEU A 43 -5.49 -0.91 12.38
CA LEU A 43 -5.13 -1.04 13.77
C LEU A 43 -6.40 -1.22 14.62
N SER A 44 -6.30 -1.99 15.71
CA SER A 44 -7.37 -2.18 16.69
C SER A 44 -6.83 -2.06 18.11
N GLU A 45 -7.60 -1.48 19.01
CA GLU A 45 -7.25 -1.40 20.44
C GLU A 45 -7.73 -2.61 21.26
N GLY A 46 -8.29 -3.63 20.60
CA GLY A 46 -8.68 -4.88 21.28
C GLY A 46 -9.95 -4.80 22.11
N LYS A 47 -10.82 -3.82 21.88
CA LYS A 47 -12.15 -3.80 22.48
C LYS A 47 -13.02 -4.86 21.80
N ALA A 48 -13.58 -5.77 22.59
CA ALA A 48 -14.35 -6.93 22.14
C ALA A 48 -15.77 -6.52 21.70
N SER A 49 -15.89 -5.72 20.71
CA SER A 49 -17.12 -5.54 19.94
C SER A 49 -16.76 -4.79 18.67
N GLY A 50 -16.65 -5.53 17.56
CA GLY A 50 -16.96 -5.01 16.26
C GLY A 50 -16.35 -3.68 15.83
N ASP A 51 -15.21 -3.25 16.42
CA ASP A 51 -14.42 -2.15 15.88
C ASP A 51 -13.70 -2.63 14.58
N ARG A 52 -14.48 -3.03 13.60
CA ARG A 52 -14.30 -2.40 12.29
C ARG A 52 -14.29 -0.92 12.64
N PHE A 53 -13.29 -0.17 12.21
CA PHE A 53 -13.48 1.26 12.09
C PHE A 53 -14.85 1.37 11.41
N GLU A 54 -15.88 1.69 12.18
CA GLU A 54 -17.10 2.20 11.62
C GLU A 54 -16.61 3.45 10.90
N THR A 55 -16.33 3.30 9.61
CA THR A 55 -16.41 4.41 8.70
C THR A 55 -17.83 4.84 8.89
N GLU A 56 -18.03 5.98 9.58
CA GLU A 56 -19.33 6.50 10.00
C GLU A 56 -20.31 6.70 8.83
N ASN A 57 -19.91 6.36 7.62
CA ASN A 57 -20.73 6.35 6.43
C ASN A 57 -20.30 5.19 5.53
N ASP A 58 -21.14 4.19 5.37
CA ASP A 58 -21.10 3.29 4.21
C ASP A 58 -21.42 4.16 2.98
N VAL A 59 -20.36 4.60 2.29
CA VAL A 59 -20.47 5.50 1.14
C VAL A 59 -21.00 4.74 -0.08
N TYR A 60 -20.73 3.41 -0.13
CA TYR A 60 -21.11 2.55 -1.24
C TYR A 60 -22.38 1.75 -0.90
N ASP A 61 -23.42 1.93 -1.71
CA ASP A 61 -24.71 1.26 -1.58
C ASP A 61 -24.73 -0.16 -2.20
N LEU A 62 -23.78 -0.47 -3.06
CA LEU A 62 -23.63 -1.78 -3.72
C LEU A 62 -22.48 -2.57 -3.12
N GLU A 63 -22.78 -3.72 -2.50
CA GLU A 63 -21.78 -4.55 -1.81
C GLU A 63 -21.07 -5.55 -2.72
N ARG A 64 -21.64 -5.88 -3.88
CA ARG A 64 -21.13 -6.91 -4.78
C ARG A 64 -20.69 -6.32 -6.10
N LEU A 65 -19.53 -6.78 -6.59
CA LEU A 65 -19.04 -6.38 -7.92
C LEU A 65 -20.06 -6.64 -9.03
N THR A 66 -20.83 -7.73 -8.95
CA THR A 66 -21.90 -8.03 -9.90
C THR A 66 -22.97 -6.94 -9.96
N ASP A 67 -23.29 -6.33 -8.81
CA ASP A 67 -24.31 -5.29 -8.74
C ASP A 67 -23.77 -3.97 -9.31
N ILE A 68 -22.49 -3.68 -9.07
CA ILE A 68 -21.79 -2.54 -9.68
C ILE A 68 -21.68 -2.73 -11.21
N MET A 69 -21.38 -3.95 -11.68
CA MET A 69 -21.36 -4.27 -13.11
C MET A 69 -22.71 -4.01 -13.76
N ASN A 70 -23.81 -4.52 -13.16
CA ASN A 70 -25.16 -4.29 -13.64
C ASN A 70 -25.51 -2.79 -13.66
N TRP A 71 -25.16 -2.06 -12.63
CA TRP A 71 -25.34 -0.61 -12.58
C TRP A 71 -24.59 0.09 -13.74
N CYS A 72 -23.35 -0.30 -13.99
CA CYS A 72 -22.55 0.26 -15.09
C CYS A 72 -23.19 -0.01 -16.45
N GLU A 73 -23.68 -1.24 -16.67
CA GLU A 73 -24.35 -1.64 -17.93
C GLU A 73 -25.67 -0.89 -18.13
N GLU A 74 -26.51 -0.83 -17.09
CA GLU A 74 -27.82 -0.16 -17.15
C GLU A 74 -27.70 1.35 -17.36
N LYS A 75 -26.69 1.98 -16.78
CA LYS A 75 -26.46 3.43 -16.87
C LYS A 75 -25.55 3.85 -18.02
N GLY A 76 -24.88 2.90 -18.68
CA GLY A 76 -23.87 3.19 -19.71
C GLY A 76 -22.66 3.94 -19.11
N ARG A 77 -22.27 3.58 -17.88
CA ARG A 77 -21.22 4.23 -17.09
C ARG A 77 -20.04 3.30 -16.85
N ASN A 78 -18.90 3.88 -16.45
CA ASN A 78 -17.70 3.15 -16.03
C ASN A 78 -17.66 3.02 -14.50
N TYR A 79 -16.78 2.14 -13.99
CA TYR A 79 -16.59 1.92 -12.55
C TYR A 79 -16.17 3.19 -11.80
N TRP A 80 -15.23 3.96 -12.35
CA TRP A 80 -14.77 5.21 -11.76
C TRP A 80 -15.88 6.26 -11.63
N GLU A 81 -16.90 6.25 -12.51
CA GLU A 81 -18.06 7.14 -12.41
C GLU A 81 -19.01 6.72 -11.27
N TYR A 82 -19.06 5.42 -10.95
CA TYR A 82 -19.75 4.92 -9.77
C TYR A 82 -19.04 5.38 -8.49
N VAL A 83 -17.70 5.26 -8.45
CA VAL A 83 -16.89 5.72 -7.31
C VAL A 83 -17.08 7.23 -7.11
N GLU A 84 -16.97 8.03 -8.18
CA GLU A 84 -17.19 9.49 -8.11
C GLU A 84 -18.59 9.85 -7.60
N MET A 85 -19.61 9.12 -8.03
CA MET A 85 -20.98 9.31 -7.56
C MET A 85 -21.11 9.06 -6.03
N CYS A 86 -20.43 8.04 -5.53
CA CYS A 86 -20.49 7.66 -4.11
C CYS A 86 -19.63 8.57 -3.22
N GLU A 87 -18.38 8.86 -3.64
CA GLU A 87 -17.36 9.57 -2.84
C GLU A 87 -17.39 11.10 -3.06
N GLY A 88 -17.97 11.55 -4.18
CA GLY A 88 -17.90 12.95 -4.60
C GLY A 88 -16.59 13.36 -5.24
N GLU A 89 -16.48 14.63 -5.65
CA GLU A 89 -15.31 15.14 -6.40
C GLU A 89 -14.01 15.12 -5.62
N SER A 90 -14.05 15.11 -4.29
CA SER A 90 -12.86 15.09 -3.42
C SER A 90 -12.03 13.81 -3.54
N ILE A 91 -12.59 12.73 -4.08
CA ILE A 91 -11.89 11.47 -4.31
C ILE A 91 -10.70 11.66 -5.26
N TRP A 92 -10.78 12.57 -6.21
CA TRP A 92 -9.71 12.79 -7.19
C TRP A 92 -8.45 13.37 -6.57
N ASP A 93 -8.57 14.29 -5.62
CA ASP A 93 -7.42 14.83 -4.88
C ASP A 93 -6.76 13.75 -4.03
N TYR A 94 -7.56 12.92 -3.37
CA TYR A 94 -7.06 11.79 -2.59
C TYR A 94 -6.35 10.77 -3.49
N LEU A 95 -6.95 10.36 -4.60
CA LEU A 95 -6.32 9.42 -5.54
C LEU A 95 -5.05 10.00 -6.18
N MET A 96 -4.97 11.31 -6.38
CA MET A 96 -3.75 11.98 -6.85
C MET A 96 -2.63 11.86 -5.82
N GLU A 97 -2.92 12.03 -4.52
CA GLU A 97 -1.93 11.81 -3.46
C GLU A 97 -1.44 10.36 -3.44
N ILE A 98 -2.38 9.41 -3.52
CA ILE A 98 -2.08 7.97 -3.60
C ILE A 98 -1.19 7.66 -4.81
N TRP A 99 -1.58 8.14 -5.99
CA TRP A 99 -0.80 7.91 -7.22
C TRP A 99 0.61 8.53 -7.15
N SER A 100 0.73 9.73 -6.58
CA SER A 100 2.04 10.36 -6.38
C SER A 100 2.91 9.53 -5.44
N ALA A 101 2.36 9.05 -4.32
CA ALA A 101 3.08 8.19 -3.39
C ALA A 101 3.52 6.86 -4.04
N MET A 102 2.70 6.28 -4.91
CA MET A 102 3.04 5.08 -5.69
C MET A 102 4.20 5.32 -6.65
N LYS A 103 4.16 6.43 -7.43
CA LYS A 103 5.24 6.83 -8.35
C LYS A 103 6.55 7.03 -7.60
N ASP A 104 6.51 7.82 -6.55
CA ASP A 104 7.68 8.13 -5.73
C ASP A 104 8.32 6.88 -5.13
N ALA A 105 7.51 5.91 -4.70
CA ALA A 105 8.01 4.66 -4.15
C ALA A 105 8.72 3.80 -5.21
N VAL A 106 8.20 3.75 -6.44
CA VAL A 106 8.86 3.06 -7.56
C VAL A 106 10.19 3.76 -7.89
N GLU A 107 10.19 5.08 -8.03
CA GLU A 107 11.37 5.86 -8.43
C GLU A 107 12.48 5.76 -7.37
N ARG A 108 12.15 5.96 -6.10
CA ARG A 108 13.12 5.76 -5.00
C ARG A 108 13.70 4.35 -4.98
N GLY A 109 12.84 3.33 -5.10
CA GLY A 109 13.29 1.94 -5.01
C GLY A 109 14.17 1.50 -6.18
N ILE A 110 14.04 2.12 -7.36
CA ILE A 110 14.94 1.90 -8.50
C ILE A 110 16.31 2.54 -8.28
N GLU A 111 16.36 3.68 -7.59
CA GLU A 111 17.59 4.43 -7.37
C GLU A 111 18.38 3.95 -6.14
N HIS A 112 17.70 3.38 -5.14
CA HIS A 112 18.32 2.94 -3.90
C HIS A 112 19.04 1.60 -4.06
N GLU A 113 20.36 1.62 -3.83
CA GLU A 113 21.21 0.43 -3.72
C GLU A 113 21.48 0.08 -2.25
N GLY A 114 22.17 -1.04 -2.03
CA GLY A 114 22.62 -1.45 -0.70
C GLY A 114 21.92 -2.70 -0.19
N VAL A 115 21.77 -2.78 1.13
CA VAL A 115 21.27 -3.97 1.85
C VAL A 115 19.97 -3.60 2.57
N LEU A 116 18.97 -4.48 2.47
CA LEU A 116 17.72 -4.37 3.21
C LEU A 116 17.95 -4.54 4.72
N PRO A 117 17.22 -3.84 5.58
CA PRO A 117 17.30 -4.05 7.02
C PRO A 117 16.91 -5.48 7.39
N GLY A 118 17.53 -5.97 8.47
CA GLY A 118 17.22 -7.29 9.02
C GLY A 118 18.40 -8.24 9.04
N PRO A 119 18.26 -9.41 9.68
CA PRO A 119 19.36 -10.33 9.92
C PRO A 119 19.83 -11.09 8.69
N LEU A 120 19.09 -11.07 7.59
CA LEU A 120 19.40 -11.84 6.38
C LEU A 120 20.39 -11.14 5.44
N ASN A 121 20.71 -9.87 5.65
CA ASN A 121 21.60 -9.06 4.82
C ASN A 121 21.28 -9.16 3.31
N LEU A 122 20.00 -9.10 2.96
CA LEU A 122 19.54 -9.19 1.58
C LEU A 122 19.92 -7.93 0.79
N ALA A 123 20.68 -8.09 -0.27
CA ALA A 123 20.98 -6.99 -1.17
C ALA A 123 19.71 -6.55 -1.94
N ARG A 124 19.54 -5.22 -2.12
CA ARG A 124 18.54 -4.67 -3.02
C ARG A 124 18.81 -5.11 -4.46
N LYS A 125 17.78 -5.46 -5.17
CA LYS A 125 17.85 -6.04 -6.52
C LYS A 125 17.15 -5.19 -7.57
N ALA A 126 16.20 -4.34 -7.15
CA ALA A 126 15.40 -3.55 -8.08
C ALA A 126 16.24 -2.72 -9.06
N PRO A 127 17.29 -1.98 -8.64
CA PRO A 127 18.17 -1.25 -9.55
C PRO A 127 18.79 -2.15 -10.61
N THR A 128 19.34 -3.27 -10.20
CA THR A 128 19.98 -4.23 -11.11
C THR A 128 18.99 -4.86 -12.09
N TYR A 129 17.78 -5.20 -11.62
CA TYR A 129 16.73 -5.75 -12.49
C TYR A 129 16.23 -4.72 -13.48
N TYR A 130 16.09 -3.47 -13.05
CA TYR A 130 15.70 -2.37 -13.93
C TYR A 130 16.71 -2.17 -15.08
N VAL A 131 18.01 -2.06 -14.77
CA VAL A 131 19.08 -1.92 -15.77
C VAL A 131 19.10 -3.11 -16.73
N LYS A 132 18.96 -4.33 -16.23
CA LYS A 132 18.89 -5.52 -17.09
C LYS A 132 17.66 -5.50 -17.99
N ALA A 133 16.50 -5.13 -17.44
CA ALA A 133 15.25 -5.09 -18.19
C ALA A 133 15.27 -4.08 -19.34
N THR A 134 15.91 -2.91 -19.15
CA THR A 134 16.07 -1.92 -20.22
C THR A 134 16.87 -2.45 -21.42
N GLY A 135 17.78 -3.40 -21.19
CA GLY A 135 18.57 -4.08 -22.23
C GLY A 135 17.89 -5.28 -22.89
N TYR A 136 16.72 -5.68 -22.44
CA TYR A 136 16.02 -6.85 -23.01
C TYR A 136 15.36 -6.53 -24.35
N LYS A 137 15.16 -7.59 -25.17
CA LYS A 137 14.31 -7.50 -26.35
C LYS A 137 12.87 -7.11 -25.93
N LYS A 138 12.16 -6.36 -26.78
CA LYS A 138 10.80 -5.84 -26.49
C LYS A 138 9.85 -6.89 -25.88
N SER A 139 9.92 -8.14 -26.35
CA SER A 139 9.06 -9.24 -25.86
C SER A 139 9.27 -9.61 -24.39
N LEU A 140 10.46 -9.38 -23.85
CA LEU A 140 10.81 -9.65 -22.45
C LEU A 140 10.91 -8.37 -21.61
N GLN A 141 11.10 -7.23 -22.23
CA GLN A 141 11.32 -5.95 -21.58
C GLN A 141 10.14 -5.56 -20.67
N THR A 142 8.91 -5.67 -21.18
CA THR A 142 7.68 -5.40 -20.39
C THR A 142 7.67 -6.18 -19.08
N ARG A 143 7.87 -7.50 -19.16
CA ARG A 143 7.88 -8.35 -17.95
C ARG A 143 9.01 -7.97 -16.99
N GLY A 144 10.19 -7.70 -17.53
CA GLY A 144 11.35 -7.30 -16.74
C GLY A 144 11.13 -5.97 -16.03
N LEU A 145 10.56 -4.98 -16.71
CA LEU A 145 10.27 -3.67 -16.12
C LEU A 145 9.19 -3.74 -15.06
N VAL A 146 8.05 -4.39 -15.33
CA VAL A 146 6.98 -4.56 -14.32
C VAL A 146 7.54 -5.24 -13.06
N TYR A 147 8.36 -6.28 -13.24
CA TYR A 147 8.99 -6.98 -12.12
C TYR A 147 9.94 -6.06 -11.33
N ALA A 148 10.77 -5.27 -12.02
CA ALA A 148 11.69 -4.33 -11.39
C ALA A 148 10.95 -3.25 -10.59
N TYR A 149 9.86 -2.69 -11.13
CA TYR A 149 9.02 -1.69 -10.47
C TYR A 149 8.31 -2.26 -9.24
N ALA A 150 7.72 -3.45 -9.36
CA ALA A 150 7.08 -4.10 -8.22
C ALA A 150 8.08 -4.43 -7.10
N LEU A 151 9.29 -4.88 -7.48
CA LEU A 151 10.36 -5.17 -6.54
C LEU A 151 10.87 -3.89 -5.86
N ALA A 152 10.97 -2.77 -6.60
CA ALA A 152 11.37 -1.47 -6.07
C ALA A 152 10.48 -1.05 -4.89
N VAL A 153 9.16 -1.10 -5.05
CA VAL A 153 8.21 -0.78 -3.98
C VAL A 153 8.28 -1.78 -2.83
N SER A 154 8.46 -3.07 -3.13
CA SER A 154 8.61 -4.09 -2.09
C SER A 154 9.87 -3.89 -1.24
N GLU A 155 10.96 -3.45 -1.85
CA GLU A 155 12.20 -3.11 -1.16
C GLU A 155 12.09 -1.81 -0.36
N GLU A 156 11.35 -0.82 -0.86
CA GLU A 156 10.98 0.38 -0.10
C GLU A 156 10.14 0.02 1.13
N ASN A 157 9.13 -0.83 0.98
CA ASN A 157 8.34 -1.35 2.10
C ASN A 157 9.24 -2.03 3.15
N ALA A 158 10.14 -2.92 2.73
CA ALA A 158 11.05 -3.62 3.63
C ALA A 158 12.04 -2.69 4.34
N SER A 159 12.30 -1.51 3.80
CA SER A 159 13.22 -0.50 4.34
C SER A 159 12.53 0.58 5.18
N GLY A 160 11.21 0.50 5.37
CA GLY A 160 10.43 1.50 6.08
C GLY A 160 10.18 2.78 5.28
N GLY A 161 10.30 2.71 3.95
CA GLY A 161 9.92 3.80 3.05
C GLY A 161 8.41 4.02 3.00
N LYS A 162 7.98 5.23 2.61
CA LYS A 162 6.55 5.53 2.41
C LYS A 162 6.04 4.78 1.19
N ILE A 163 5.06 3.90 1.39
CA ILE A 163 4.38 3.13 0.34
C ILE A 163 2.86 3.19 0.55
N VAL A 164 2.12 2.84 -0.50
CA VAL A 164 0.67 2.62 -0.40
C VAL A 164 0.42 1.15 -0.05
N THR A 165 -0.36 0.88 1.00
CA THR A 165 -0.55 -0.48 1.57
C THR A 165 -1.69 -1.26 0.92
N ALA A 166 -2.12 -0.91 -0.27
CA ALA A 166 -3.22 -1.55 -0.96
C ALA A 166 -2.75 -2.73 -1.85
N PRO A 167 -3.40 -3.90 -1.79
CA PRO A 167 -4.42 -4.31 -0.82
C PRO A 167 -3.81 -4.73 0.53
N THR A 168 -2.52 -5.00 0.61
CA THR A 168 -1.75 -5.34 1.82
C THR A 168 -0.31 -4.84 1.68
N CYS A 169 0.40 -4.66 2.80
CA CYS A 169 1.82 -4.29 2.78
C CYS A 169 2.66 -5.25 1.93
N GLY A 170 2.40 -6.56 1.99
CA GLY A 170 3.12 -7.57 1.23
C GLY A 170 2.88 -7.51 -0.28
N ALA A 171 1.69 -7.09 -0.71
CA ALA A 171 1.31 -6.97 -2.12
C ALA A 171 1.44 -5.54 -2.67
N SER A 172 1.88 -4.58 -1.86
CA SER A 172 1.94 -3.15 -2.17
C SER A 172 2.74 -2.76 -3.41
N GLY A 173 3.63 -3.63 -3.88
CA GLY A 173 4.43 -3.39 -5.08
C GLY A 173 3.71 -3.71 -6.40
N VAL A 174 2.66 -4.54 -6.38
CA VAL A 174 2.04 -5.05 -7.62
C VAL A 174 1.28 -3.96 -8.36
N VAL A 175 0.36 -3.28 -7.69
CA VAL A 175 -0.46 -2.22 -8.30
C VAL A 175 0.42 -1.05 -8.80
N PRO A 176 1.32 -0.47 -7.97
CA PRO A 176 2.20 0.59 -8.44
C PRO A 176 3.09 0.17 -9.62
N GLY A 177 3.67 -1.04 -9.56
CA GLY A 177 4.55 -1.54 -10.62
C GLY A 177 3.85 -1.70 -11.96
N VAL A 178 2.62 -2.21 -11.96
CA VAL A 178 1.80 -2.35 -13.17
C VAL A 178 1.38 -0.99 -13.70
N LEU A 179 0.78 -0.15 -12.87
CA LEU A 179 0.28 1.17 -13.29
C LEU A 179 1.41 2.08 -13.78
N TYR A 180 2.54 2.10 -13.08
CA TYR A 180 3.72 2.87 -13.49
C TYR A 180 4.25 2.41 -14.86
N HIS A 181 4.30 1.08 -15.08
CA HIS A 181 4.67 0.54 -16.38
C HIS A 181 3.68 0.94 -17.48
N MET A 182 2.37 0.86 -17.20
CA MET A 182 1.32 1.24 -18.16
C MET A 182 1.40 2.73 -18.50
N GLN A 183 1.58 3.60 -17.51
CA GLN A 183 1.74 5.02 -17.74
C GLN A 183 2.95 5.35 -18.63
N LYS A 184 4.13 4.80 -18.28
CA LYS A 184 5.36 5.05 -19.05
C LYS A 184 5.34 4.43 -20.44
N GLY A 185 4.75 3.24 -20.58
CA GLY A 185 4.73 2.49 -21.85
C GLY A 185 3.70 2.97 -22.84
N HIS A 186 2.61 3.58 -22.39
CA HIS A 186 1.51 4.07 -23.22
C HIS A 186 1.29 5.58 -23.13
N GLU A 187 2.14 6.28 -22.38
CA GLU A 187 2.08 7.74 -22.18
C GLU A 187 0.70 8.20 -21.65
N PHE A 188 0.07 7.40 -20.78
CA PHE A 188 -1.21 7.75 -20.19
C PHE A 188 -1.09 8.96 -19.26
N SER A 189 -2.09 9.85 -19.32
CA SER A 189 -2.18 11.00 -18.41
C SER A 189 -2.44 10.56 -16.97
N ASP A 190 -2.11 11.41 -16.00
CA ASP A 190 -2.45 11.16 -14.61
C ASP A 190 -3.96 10.95 -14.41
N THR A 191 -4.81 11.69 -15.13
CA THR A 191 -6.27 11.49 -15.10
C THR A 191 -6.65 10.04 -15.44
N LYS A 192 -6.00 9.42 -16.45
CA LYS A 192 -6.22 8.01 -16.79
C LYS A 192 -5.79 7.07 -15.67
N MET A 193 -4.70 7.41 -14.98
CA MET A 193 -4.24 6.61 -13.84
C MET A 193 -5.20 6.71 -12.66
N LEU A 194 -5.75 7.90 -12.38
CA LEU A 194 -6.75 8.08 -11.32
C LEU A 194 -8.04 7.30 -11.63
N GLN A 195 -8.50 7.34 -12.89
CA GLN A 195 -9.65 6.54 -13.33
C GLN A 195 -9.41 5.02 -13.21
N ALA A 196 -8.16 4.58 -13.29
CA ALA A 196 -7.81 3.17 -13.10
C ALA A 196 -7.65 2.78 -11.63
N LEU A 197 -7.47 3.74 -10.73
CA LEU A 197 -7.39 3.54 -9.29
C LEU A 197 -8.77 3.60 -8.62
N ALA A 198 -9.68 4.39 -9.15
CA ALA A 198 -11.07 4.47 -8.73
C ALA A 198 -11.85 3.21 -9.15
#